data_9dc556b59d079d85866e1c4f2454f67b
#
_entry.id   9dc556b59d079d85866e1c4f2454f67b
#
_cell.length_a   1.000
_cell.length_b   1.000
_cell.length_c   1.000
_cell.angle_alpha   90.00
_cell.angle_beta   90.00
_cell.angle_gamma   90.00
#
_symmetry.space_group_name_H-M   'P 1'
#
loop_
_entity.id
_entity.type
_entity.pdbx_description
1 polymer ?
#
loop_
_entity_poly.entity_id
_entity_poly.type
_entity_poly.pdbx_seq_one_letter_code
_entity_poly.pdbx_strand_id
1 'polypeptide(L)'
;MELELCIEDLLNKRRVESDRIEFKASWNPDDIYHSICAFANDFDNVGGGYVLIGVEEKNGVAVRPVKGLEEYELDTIQKELLGYNNTMIPAYFPRVIIEQVDGKNVVVLWVTPGVQRPYKAPEHVTAKKDKKYYYYIRYATSSVRANAEQERELINMTNYAPFDTRPNFEATESDISVAFLTDHLNTTKSKLAKQIGKRGVMEVLGDMQLLVGPPEQLCISNAALMMFCEHLDKFFPYTQVEITKFPEGSIKNPNNFIEVPVIKGSVPTMIKRTMEKLQDMVIEEKVTKVDYQMEAIRRYSYPYQALEEAVVNAFYHRDYQSYQAIIIEICLLYT
;
A
#
# COMPACT_ATOMS: atom_id res chain seq x y z
N MET A 1 0.66 -8.24 16.25
CA MET A 1 1.42 -7.09 15.73
C MET A 1 1.43 -6.09 16.86
N GLU A 2 2.59 -5.81 17.40
CA GLU A 2 2.74 -4.85 18.50
C GLU A 2 2.70 -3.44 17.92
N LEU A 3 2.19 -2.49 18.70
CA LEU A 3 2.29 -1.08 18.37
C LEU A 3 3.77 -0.70 18.49
N GLU A 4 4.37 -0.16 17.46
CA GLU A 4 5.75 0.40 17.55
C GLU A 4 5.79 1.64 18.47
N LEU A 5 4.62 2.18 18.76
CA LEU A 5 4.42 3.33 19.62
C LEU A 5 4.09 2.90 21.04
N CYS A 6 4.81 3.41 22.02
CA CYS A 6 4.49 3.16 23.42
C CYS A 6 3.16 3.84 23.79
N ILE A 7 2.24 3.10 24.44
CA ILE A 7 0.96 3.67 24.88
C ILE A 7 1.13 4.90 25.78
N GLU A 8 2.23 4.99 26.52
CA GLU A 8 2.56 6.17 27.33
C GLU A 8 2.79 7.42 26.49
N ASP A 9 3.31 7.27 25.27
CA ASP A 9 3.46 8.41 24.32
C ASP A 9 2.10 8.92 23.85
N LEU A 10 1.13 8.03 23.67
CA LEU A 10 -0.25 8.40 23.34
C LEU A 10 -0.96 9.09 24.51
N LEU A 11 -0.86 8.53 25.72
CA LEU A 11 -1.49 9.09 26.92
C LEU A 11 -0.94 10.48 27.27
N ASN A 12 0.36 10.68 27.08
CA ASN A 12 1.03 11.94 27.34
C ASN A 12 1.07 12.90 26.15
N LYS A 13 0.52 12.52 25.00
CA LYS A 13 0.54 13.30 23.74
C LYS A 13 1.95 13.82 23.40
N ARG A 14 2.97 12.99 23.61
CA ARG A 14 4.38 13.41 23.44
C ARG A 14 4.88 13.25 22.01
N ARG A 15 4.39 12.24 21.28
CA ARG A 15 4.83 11.91 19.92
C ARG A 15 3.73 12.04 18.88
N VAL A 16 2.48 12.16 19.32
CA VAL A 16 1.31 12.27 18.46
C VAL A 16 0.58 13.56 18.78
N GLU A 17 0.18 14.30 17.78
CA GLU A 17 -0.56 15.54 17.92
C GLU A 17 -1.93 15.29 18.57
N SER A 18 -2.40 16.25 19.39
CA SER A 18 -3.59 16.08 20.21
C SER A 18 -4.90 15.90 19.43
N ASP A 19 -4.96 16.42 18.22
CA ASP A 19 -6.09 16.28 17.29
C ASP A 19 -6.22 14.87 16.71
N ARG A 20 -5.15 14.07 16.78
CA ARG A 20 -5.09 12.68 16.33
C ARG A 20 -5.33 11.65 17.44
N ILE A 21 -5.63 12.11 18.65
CA ILE A 21 -5.92 11.22 19.79
C ILE A 21 -7.30 11.54 20.34
N GLU A 22 -8.09 10.49 20.54
CA GLU A 22 -9.42 10.55 21.15
C GLU A 22 -9.48 9.64 22.36
N PHE A 23 -9.81 10.18 23.53
CA PHE A 23 -10.00 9.42 24.76
C PHE A 23 -11.48 9.13 24.99
N LYS A 24 -11.81 7.91 25.37
CA LYS A 24 -13.16 7.47 25.72
C LYS A 24 -13.13 6.70 27.04
N ALA A 25 -13.89 7.16 28.02
CA ALA A 25 -13.96 6.53 29.36
C ALA A 25 -14.61 5.13 29.35
N SER A 26 -15.42 4.84 28.34
CA SER A 26 -16.15 3.57 28.18
C SER A 26 -16.50 3.32 26.71
N TRP A 27 -16.98 2.11 26.43
CA TRP A 27 -17.48 1.74 25.10
C TRP A 27 -18.79 2.48 24.79
N ASN A 28 -18.73 3.46 23.91
CA ASN A 28 -19.88 4.12 23.30
C ASN A 28 -19.78 4.01 21.79
N PRO A 29 -20.44 3.01 21.17
CA PRO A 29 -20.31 2.75 19.74
C PRO A 29 -20.60 3.96 18.85
N ASP A 30 -21.64 4.76 19.15
CA ASP A 30 -22.01 5.89 18.31
C ASP A 30 -20.86 6.91 18.20
N ASP A 31 -20.36 7.40 19.33
CA ASP A 31 -19.26 8.38 19.35
C ASP A 31 -17.94 7.82 18.82
N ILE A 32 -17.66 6.54 19.14
CA ILE A 32 -16.42 5.88 18.70
C ILE A 32 -16.42 5.74 17.19
N TYR A 33 -17.52 5.33 16.56
CA TYR A 33 -17.59 5.18 15.11
C TYR A 33 -17.63 6.51 14.36
N HIS A 34 -18.12 7.59 14.98
CA HIS A 34 -17.95 8.94 14.44
C HIS A 34 -16.47 9.33 14.42
N SER A 35 -15.71 9.00 15.47
CA SER A 35 -14.27 9.26 15.54
C SER A 35 -13.49 8.38 14.56
N ILE A 36 -13.83 7.08 14.45
CA ILE A 36 -13.25 6.19 13.43
C ILE A 36 -13.49 6.74 12.03
N CYS A 37 -14.72 7.16 11.72
CA CYS A 37 -15.08 7.74 10.43
C CYS A 37 -14.26 9.00 10.13
N ALA A 38 -14.12 9.89 11.10
CA ALA A 38 -13.38 11.13 10.95
C ALA A 38 -11.88 10.89 10.73
N PHE A 39 -11.27 9.97 11.47
CA PHE A 39 -9.87 9.58 11.27
C PHE A 39 -9.65 8.83 9.95
N ALA A 40 -10.59 7.94 9.56
CA ALA A 40 -10.50 7.23 8.29
C ALA A 40 -10.63 8.16 7.08
N ASN A 41 -11.43 9.23 7.19
CA ASN A 41 -11.55 10.28 6.18
C ASN A 41 -10.30 11.14 6.08
N ASP A 42 -9.59 11.35 7.21
CA ASP A 42 -8.33 12.09 7.25
C ASP A 42 -8.35 13.37 6.41
N PHE A 43 -9.33 14.23 6.70
CA PHE A 43 -9.66 15.42 5.90
C PHE A 43 -8.44 16.36 5.74
N ASP A 44 -7.66 16.53 6.81
CA ASP A 44 -6.48 17.39 6.82
C ASP A 44 -5.17 16.66 6.41
N ASN A 45 -5.25 15.37 6.00
CA ASN A 45 -4.11 14.51 5.62
C ASN A 45 -3.01 14.44 6.69
N VAL A 46 -3.41 14.32 7.95
CA VAL A 46 -2.50 14.22 9.10
C VAL A 46 -2.10 12.78 9.46
N GLY A 47 -2.65 11.78 8.74
CA GLY A 47 -2.29 10.37 8.91
C GLY A 47 -3.21 9.57 9.85
N GLY A 48 -4.49 9.94 9.94
CA GLY A 48 -5.48 9.25 10.77
C GLY A 48 -5.30 9.51 12.26
N GLY A 49 -5.63 8.53 13.13
CA GLY A 49 -5.54 8.76 14.58
C GLY A 49 -5.78 7.52 15.44
N TYR A 50 -5.89 7.76 16.73
CA TYR A 50 -6.02 6.73 17.77
C TYR A 50 -7.23 7.00 18.66
N VAL A 51 -8.05 5.98 18.90
CA VAL A 51 -9.13 6.05 19.91
C VAL A 51 -8.75 5.13 21.06
N LEU A 52 -8.57 5.70 22.24
CA LEU A 52 -8.22 4.98 23.47
C LEU A 52 -9.47 4.82 24.34
N ILE A 53 -9.91 3.58 24.56
CA ILE A 53 -11.11 3.24 25.31
C ILE A 53 -10.71 2.69 26.68
N GLY A 54 -11.34 3.19 27.73
CA GLY A 54 -10.98 2.97 29.13
C GLY A 54 -10.17 4.12 29.74
N VAL A 55 -10.04 5.24 29.02
CA VAL A 55 -9.29 6.43 29.43
C VAL A 55 -10.24 7.61 29.55
N GLU A 56 -10.31 8.21 30.74
CA GLU A 56 -11.03 9.47 30.98
C GLU A 56 -10.13 10.66 30.60
N GLU A 57 -10.76 11.71 30.06
CA GLU A 57 -10.08 12.96 29.72
C GLU A 57 -10.57 14.11 30.60
N LYS A 58 -9.64 14.95 31.02
CA LYS A 58 -9.95 16.22 31.66
C LYS A 58 -9.06 17.33 31.08
N ASN A 59 -9.68 18.33 30.46
CA ASN A 59 -8.97 19.44 29.81
C ASN A 59 -7.92 18.99 28.76
N GLY A 60 -8.25 18.00 27.95
CA GLY A 60 -7.36 17.48 26.91
C GLY A 60 -6.26 16.53 27.42
N VAL A 61 -6.27 16.16 28.69
CA VAL A 61 -5.24 15.28 29.29
C VAL A 61 -5.89 14.01 29.83
N ALA A 62 -5.25 12.88 29.64
CA ALA A 62 -5.69 11.60 30.21
C ALA A 62 -5.63 11.65 31.75
N VAL A 63 -6.71 11.24 32.41
CA VAL A 63 -6.78 11.14 33.87
C VAL A 63 -6.08 9.85 34.30
N ARG A 64 -5.19 9.96 35.33
CA ARG A 64 -4.48 8.82 35.87
C ARG A 64 -4.75 8.66 37.38
N PRO A 65 -4.85 7.42 37.90
CA PRO A 65 -4.78 6.15 37.16
C PRO A 65 -5.96 6.02 36.20
N VAL A 66 -5.73 5.37 35.04
CA VAL A 66 -6.78 5.21 34.01
C VAL A 66 -7.97 4.45 34.58
N LYS A 67 -9.17 4.72 34.06
CA LYS A 67 -10.39 4.01 34.50
C LYS A 67 -10.27 2.51 34.16
N GLY A 68 -9.76 2.19 32.97
CA GLY A 68 -9.62 0.84 32.47
C GLY A 68 -10.95 0.18 32.08
N LEU A 69 -10.84 -1.04 31.56
CA LEU A 69 -11.94 -1.90 31.13
C LEU A 69 -11.82 -3.25 31.81
N GLU A 70 -12.95 -3.82 32.21
CA GLU A 70 -13.04 -5.18 32.75
C GLU A 70 -13.01 -6.22 31.60
N GLU A 71 -12.65 -7.48 31.88
CA GLU A 71 -12.54 -8.52 30.86
C GLU A 71 -13.84 -8.74 30.07
N TYR A 72 -14.99 -8.68 30.72
CA TYR A 72 -16.28 -8.84 30.05
C TYR A 72 -16.59 -7.68 29.08
N GLU A 73 -16.05 -6.48 29.34
CA GLU A 73 -16.17 -5.33 28.43
C GLU A 73 -15.29 -5.52 27.20
N LEU A 74 -14.08 -6.08 27.36
CA LEU A 74 -13.20 -6.41 26.24
C LEU A 74 -13.85 -7.40 25.28
N ASP A 75 -14.46 -8.47 25.83
CA ASP A 75 -15.18 -9.47 25.03
C ASP A 75 -16.36 -8.86 24.27
N THR A 76 -17.08 -7.94 24.91
CA THR A 76 -18.21 -7.23 24.31
C THR A 76 -17.74 -6.34 23.17
N ILE A 77 -16.70 -5.54 23.40
CA ILE A 77 -16.09 -4.65 22.40
C ILE A 77 -15.64 -5.44 21.17
N GLN A 78 -14.92 -6.56 21.35
CA GLN A 78 -14.43 -7.37 20.26
C GLN A 78 -15.56 -7.95 19.40
N LYS A 79 -16.62 -8.43 20.02
CA LYS A 79 -17.80 -8.99 19.32
C LYS A 79 -18.57 -7.92 18.54
N GLU A 80 -18.75 -6.75 19.16
CA GLU A 80 -19.50 -5.65 18.56
C GLU A 80 -18.74 -4.95 17.44
N LEU A 81 -17.40 -4.79 17.56
CA LEU A 81 -16.55 -4.22 16.52
C LEU A 81 -16.76 -4.90 15.17
N LEU A 82 -16.78 -6.24 15.14
CA LEU A 82 -16.96 -6.98 13.89
C LEU A 82 -18.29 -6.63 13.20
N GLY A 83 -19.35 -6.48 13.97
CA GLY A 83 -20.67 -6.09 13.47
C GLY A 83 -20.71 -4.63 13.00
N TYR A 84 -20.22 -3.72 13.79
CA TYR A 84 -20.31 -2.31 13.53
C TYR A 84 -19.33 -1.82 12.43
N ASN A 85 -18.18 -2.45 12.26
CA ASN A 85 -17.25 -2.15 11.18
C ASN A 85 -17.92 -2.25 9.80
N ASN A 86 -18.82 -3.22 9.64
CA ASN A 86 -19.61 -3.41 8.42
C ASN A 86 -20.77 -2.39 8.28
N THR A 87 -21.05 -1.59 9.28
CA THR A 87 -22.09 -0.54 9.18
C THR A 87 -21.55 0.75 8.57
N MET A 88 -20.26 0.93 8.51
CA MET A 88 -19.66 2.05 7.78
C MET A 88 -19.77 1.84 6.26
N ILE A 89 -19.82 2.91 5.50
CA ILE A 89 -19.92 2.90 4.03
C ILE A 89 -18.78 3.73 3.43
N PRO A 90 -17.82 3.11 2.74
CA PRO A 90 -17.50 1.67 2.71
C PRO A 90 -17.21 1.08 4.10
N ALA A 91 -17.19 -0.26 4.23
CA ALA A 91 -16.81 -0.91 5.49
C ALA A 91 -15.37 -0.54 5.86
N TYR A 92 -15.13 -0.31 7.16
CA TYR A 92 -13.80 0.06 7.67
C TYR A 92 -13.45 -0.77 8.91
N PHE A 93 -12.22 -1.26 8.97
CA PHE A 93 -11.72 -2.12 10.03
C PHE A 93 -10.50 -1.47 10.70
N PRO A 94 -10.66 -0.81 11.85
CA PRO A 94 -9.52 -0.28 12.60
C PRO A 94 -8.66 -1.41 13.14
N ARG A 95 -7.37 -1.14 13.37
CA ARG A 95 -6.51 -2.08 14.11
C ARG A 95 -6.81 -1.99 15.59
N VAL A 96 -7.04 -3.15 16.20
CA VAL A 96 -7.41 -3.26 17.62
C VAL A 96 -6.21 -3.79 18.40
N ILE A 97 -5.81 -3.07 19.44
CA ILE A 97 -4.71 -3.42 20.31
C ILE A 97 -5.19 -3.29 21.74
N ILE A 98 -4.83 -4.24 22.59
CA ILE A 98 -5.16 -4.23 24.01
C ILE A 98 -3.86 -4.07 24.77
N GLU A 99 -3.78 -3.02 25.58
CA GLU A 99 -2.61 -2.68 26.39
C GLU A 99 -2.97 -2.59 27.86
N GLN A 100 -1.99 -2.80 28.73
CA GLN A 100 -2.15 -2.61 30.17
C GLN A 100 -1.50 -1.30 30.62
N VAL A 101 -2.31 -0.45 31.22
CA VAL A 101 -1.92 0.85 31.80
C VAL A 101 -2.39 0.93 33.22
N ASP A 102 -1.51 1.31 34.16
CA ASP A 102 -1.81 1.37 35.59
C ASP A 102 -2.44 0.07 36.15
N GLY A 103 -2.06 -1.09 35.56
CA GLY A 103 -2.60 -2.41 35.88
C GLY A 103 -4.02 -2.68 35.40
N LYS A 104 -4.55 -1.88 34.46
CA LYS A 104 -5.89 -1.99 33.87
C LYS A 104 -5.82 -2.10 32.35
N ASN A 105 -6.82 -2.76 31.77
CA ASN A 105 -6.88 -2.93 30.32
C ASN A 105 -7.40 -1.64 29.64
N VAL A 106 -6.73 -1.25 28.56
CA VAL A 106 -7.12 -0.16 27.66
C VAL A 106 -7.17 -0.71 26.23
N VAL A 107 -8.23 -0.42 25.52
CA VAL A 107 -8.32 -0.77 24.07
C VAL A 107 -7.90 0.43 23.25
N VAL A 108 -6.93 0.24 22.39
CA VAL A 108 -6.48 1.22 21.40
C VAL A 108 -6.99 0.81 20.04
N LEU A 109 -7.79 1.66 19.43
CA LEU A 109 -8.18 1.53 18.03
C LEU A 109 -7.27 2.45 17.21
N TRP A 110 -6.37 1.87 16.46
CA TRP A 110 -5.57 2.62 15.50
C TRP A 110 -6.29 2.71 14.17
N VAL A 111 -6.61 3.93 13.77
CA VAL A 111 -7.37 4.26 12.57
C VAL A 111 -6.44 4.95 11.59
N THR A 112 -6.03 4.23 10.56
CA THR A 112 -5.24 4.78 9.45
C THR A 112 -6.16 5.47 8.44
N PRO A 113 -5.64 6.40 7.61
CA PRO A 113 -6.40 6.93 6.48
C PRO A 113 -6.95 5.81 5.62
N GLY A 114 -8.25 5.83 5.37
CA GLY A 114 -8.90 4.77 4.61
C GLY A 114 -8.55 4.86 3.11
N VAL A 115 -8.34 3.72 2.48
CA VAL A 115 -8.00 3.64 1.05
C VAL A 115 -9.21 3.88 0.14
N GLN A 116 -10.43 3.77 0.67
CA GLN A 116 -11.69 3.96 -0.08
C GLN A 116 -12.46 5.20 0.38
N ARG A 117 -11.71 6.23 0.83
CA ARG A 117 -12.33 7.52 1.20
C ARG A 117 -13.21 8.06 0.08
N PRO A 118 -14.32 8.75 0.39
CA PRO A 118 -14.79 9.13 1.73
C PRO A 118 -15.69 8.08 2.38
N TYR A 119 -15.56 7.94 3.71
CA TYR A 119 -16.37 7.04 4.53
C TYR A 119 -17.53 7.77 5.17
N LYS A 120 -18.66 7.06 5.28
CA LYS A 120 -19.83 7.51 6.06
C LYS A 120 -20.03 6.58 7.26
N ALA A 121 -20.37 7.15 8.40
CA ALA A 121 -20.87 6.41 9.54
C ALA A 121 -22.35 6.71 9.77
N PRO A 122 -23.13 5.76 10.30
CA PRO A 122 -24.50 6.04 10.69
C PRO A 122 -24.54 6.97 11.91
N GLU A 123 -25.53 7.83 11.99
CA GLU A 123 -25.78 8.70 13.12
C GLU A 123 -25.93 7.92 14.42
N HIS A 124 -26.59 6.76 14.34
CA HIS A 124 -26.70 5.78 15.42
C HIS A 124 -26.28 4.42 14.90
N VAL A 125 -25.10 3.99 15.32
CA VAL A 125 -24.51 2.70 14.90
C VAL A 125 -25.35 1.54 15.42
N THR A 126 -25.88 1.71 16.63
CA THR A 126 -26.71 0.71 17.34
C THR A 126 -28.14 0.60 16.79
N ALA A 127 -28.60 1.55 15.99
CA ALA A 127 -29.95 1.49 15.39
C ALA A 127 -30.11 0.28 14.48
N LYS A 128 -31.26 -0.41 14.60
CA LYS A 128 -31.55 -1.62 13.78
C LYS A 128 -32.21 -1.30 12.45
N LYS A 129 -32.87 -0.14 12.32
CA LYS A 129 -33.59 0.30 11.09
C LYS A 129 -33.39 1.78 10.88
N ASP A 130 -33.63 2.24 9.66
CA ASP A 130 -33.66 3.66 9.25
C ASP A 130 -32.38 4.43 9.59
N LYS A 131 -31.21 3.81 9.39
CA LYS A 131 -29.94 4.45 9.63
C LYS A 131 -29.71 5.61 8.66
N LYS A 132 -29.49 6.80 9.20
CA LYS A 132 -29.02 7.97 8.44
C LYS A 132 -27.50 7.99 8.48
N TYR A 133 -26.87 8.24 7.33
CA TYR A 133 -25.41 8.20 7.16
C TYR A 133 -24.86 9.57 6.89
N TYR A 134 -23.77 9.93 7.56
CA TYR A 134 -23.11 11.20 7.42
C TYR A 134 -21.60 11.01 7.30
N TYR A 135 -20.93 11.96 6.66
CA TYR A 135 -19.50 12.08 6.68
C TYR A 135 -19.09 12.77 7.98
N TYR A 136 -18.06 12.24 8.63
CA TYR A 136 -17.46 12.86 9.82
C TYR A 136 -16.02 13.23 9.51
N ILE A 137 -15.57 14.36 10.05
CA ILE A 137 -14.22 14.90 9.93
C ILE A 137 -13.71 15.29 11.31
N ARG A 138 -12.39 15.41 11.47
CA ARG A 138 -11.80 16.02 12.66
C ARG A 138 -11.83 17.52 12.54
N TYR A 139 -12.19 18.19 13.61
CA TYR A 139 -12.04 19.62 13.78
C TYR A 139 -11.44 19.84 15.18
N ALA A 140 -10.15 20.21 15.22
CA ALA A 140 -9.35 20.19 16.43
C ALA A 140 -9.48 18.82 17.15
N THR A 141 -9.91 18.81 18.41
CA THR A 141 -10.04 17.58 19.21
C THR A 141 -11.41 16.88 19.09
N SER A 142 -12.29 17.35 18.20
CA SER A 142 -13.66 16.82 18.09
C SER A 142 -13.94 16.19 16.74
N SER A 143 -14.71 15.10 16.74
CA SER A 143 -15.26 14.50 15.54
C SER A 143 -16.62 15.13 15.23
N VAL A 144 -16.72 15.86 14.14
CA VAL A 144 -17.92 16.61 13.76
C VAL A 144 -18.47 16.13 12.42
N ARG A 145 -19.78 16.30 12.25
CA ARG A 145 -20.41 16.03 10.96
C ARG A 145 -19.96 17.08 9.94
N ALA A 146 -19.54 16.62 8.76
CA ALA A 146 -19.15 17.48 7.67
C ALA A 146 -20.33 18.32 7.18
N ASN A 147 -20.09 19.59 6.89
CA ASN A 147 -21.05 20.45 6.22
C ASN A 147 -21.04 20.20 4.68
N ALA A 148 -21.96 20.81 3.93
CA ALA A 148 -22.12 20.58 2.50
C ALA A 148 -20.86 20.92 1.67
N GLU A 149 -20.05 21.89 2.12
CA GLU A 149 -18.79 22.26 1.45
C GLU A 149 -17.71 21.22 1.72
N GLN A 150 -17.54 20.83 2.98
CA GLN A 150 -16.61 19.76 3.40
C GLN A 150 -16.99 18.39 2.80
N GLU A 151 -18.29 18.08 2.66
CA GLU A 151 -18.73 16.87 1.95
C GLU A 151 -18.28 16.88 0.48
N ARG A 152 -18.41 18.03 -0.21
CA ARG A 152 -17.92 18.17 -1.60
C ARG A 152 -16.41 18.01 -1.68
N GLU A 153 -15.70 18.59 -0.74
CA GLU A 153 -14.24 18.49 -0.67
C GLU A 153 -13.79 17.03 -0.43
N LEU A 154 -14.41 16.34 0.54
CA LEU A 154 -14.20 14.91 0.77
C LEU A 154 -14.43 14.07 -0.49
N ILE A 155 -15.52 14.35 -1.23
CA ILE A 155 -15.83 13.67 -2.49
C ILE A 155 -14.77 13.98 -3.56
N ASN A 156 -14.27 15.21 -3.62
CA ASN A 156 -13.22 15.60 -4.56
C ASN A 156 -11.84 14.99 -4.18
N MET A 157 -11.60 14.77 -2.88
CA MET A 157 -10.42 14.05 -2.38
C MET A 157 -10.45 12.54 -2.71
N THR A 158 -11.53 12.06 -3.35
CA THR A 158 -11.75 10.65 -3.75
C THR A 158 -10.79 10.17 -4.85
N ASN A 159 -9.73 10.88 -5.12
CA ASN A 159 -8.63 10.32 -5.87
C ASN A 159 -7.98 9.28 -4.98
N TYR A 160 -8.35 8.02 -5.22
CA TYR A 160 -7.65 6.86 -4.63
C TYR A 160 -6.16 7.16 -4.63
N ALA A 161 -5.53 7.09 -3.46
CA ALA A 161 -4.08 7.13 -3.43
C ALA A 161 -3.60 6.10 -4.46
N PRO A 162 -2.76 6.49 -5.44
CA PRO A 162 -2.25 5.57 -6.44
C PRO A 162 -1.72 4.31 -5.76
N PHE A 163 -1.84 3.17 -6.42
CA PHE A 163 -1.46 1.88 -5.82
C PHE A 163 -0.02 1.89 -5.30
N ASP A 164 0.88 2.48 -6.05
CA ASP A 164 2.31 2.59 -5.77
C ASP A 164 2.61 3.44 -4.52
N THR A 165 1.82 4.47 -4.24
CA THR A 165 1.99 5.34 -3.07
C THR A 165 1.31 4.84 -1.79
N ARG A 166 0.60 3.71 -1.84
CA ARG A 166 -0.05 3.15 -0.64
C ARG A 166 0.95 2.53 0.32
N PRO A 167 0.75 2.68 1.64
CA PRO A 167 1.55 1.97 2.62
C PRO A 167 1.27 0.46 2.55
N ASN A 168 2.32 -0.35 2.64
CA ASN A 168 2.21 -1.78 2.82
C ASN A 168 2.47 -2.13 4.28
N PHE A 169 1.44 -2.56 4.98
CA PHE A 169 1.52 -2.83 6.42
C PHE A 169 2.09 -4.22 6.76
N GLU A 170 2.28 -5.08 5.78
CA GLU A 170 2.88 -6.41 5.95
C GLU A 170 4.38 -6.40 5.67
N ALA A 171 4.86 -5.33 5.03
CA ALA A 171 6.25 -5.17 4.66
C ALA A 171 7.11 -4.76 5.85
N THR A 172 8.30 -5.31 5.90
CA THR A 172 9.34 -5.03 6.88
C THR A 172 10.63 -4.61 6.18
N GLU A 173 11.57 -4.03 6.92
CA GLU A 173 12.89 -3.65 6.37
C GLU A 173 13.60 -4.83 5.69
N SER A 174 13.42 -6.05 6.21
CA SER A 174 14.02 -7.28 5.65
C SER A 174 13.49 -7.67 4.26
N ASP A 175 12.35 -7.13 3.85
CA ASP A 175 11.77 -7.37 2.52
C ASP A 175 12.42 -6.48 1.44
N ILE A 176 13.23 -5.49 1.84
CA ILE A 176 13.96 -4.60 0.93
C ILE A 176 15.38 -5.13 0.71
N SER A 177 15.70 -5.45 -0.53
CA SER A 177 17.04 -5.89 -0.92
C SER A 177 18.01 -4.71 -0.95
N VAL A 178 18.98 -4.71 -0.03
CA VAL A 178 20.07 -3.71 0.00
C VAL A 178 20.85 -3.72 -1.32
N ALA A 179 21.01 -4.88 -1.94
CA ALA A 179 21.70 -5.02 -3.21
C ALA A 179 20.97 -4.28 -4.34
N PHE A 180 19.64 -4.46 -4.46
CA PHE A 180 18.85 -3.78 -5.49
C PHE A 180 18.81 -2.28 -5.25
N LEU A 181 18.66 -1.86 -3.99
CA LEU A 181 18.67 -0.44 -3.63
C LEU A 181 20.03 0.20 -3.97
N THR A 182 21.13 -0.48 -3.63
CA THR A 182 22.49 -0.02 -3.92
C THR A 182 22.76 0.09 -5.43
N ASP A 183 22.35 -0.92 -6.19
CA ASP A 183 22.50 -0.94 -7.65
C ASP A 183 21.72 0.20 -8.30
N HIS A 184 20.48 0.41 -7.88
CA HIS A 184 19.66 1.53 -8.35
C HIS A 184 20.30 2.87 -8.07
N LEU A 185 20.75 3.11 -6.83
CA LEU A 185 21.39 4.37 -6.45
C LEU A 185 22.72 4.64 -7.18
N ASN A 186 23.48 3.58 -7.47
CA ASN A 186 24.71 3.67 -8.28
C ASN A 186 24.40 4.00 -9.74
N THR A 187 23.43 3.28 -10.33
CA THR A 187 22.98 3.47 -11.72
C THR A 187 22.45 4.90 -11.95
N THR A 188 21.68 5.41 -11.00
CA THR A 188 21.13 6.78 -11.04
C THR A 188 22.13 7.84 -10.60
N LYS A 189 23.36 7.44 -10.22
CA LYS A 189 24.42 8.34 -9.70
C LYS A 189 23.95 9.21 -8.51
N SER A 190 23.07 8.65 -7.68
CA SER A 190 22.53 9.32 -6.50
C SER A 190 23.62 9.55 -5.45
N LYS A 191 23.57 10.71 -4.76
CA LYS A 191 24.45 10.98 -3.61
C LYS A 191 24.21 10.01 -2.44
N LEU A 192 23.03 9.42 -2.35
CA LEU A 192 22.64 8.44 -1.34
C LEU A 192 23.42 7.13 -1.45
N ALA A 193 23.93 6.77 -2.64
CA ALA A 193 24.71 5.55 -2.85
C ALA A 193 25.91 5.43 -1.87
N LYS A 194 26.54 6.55 -1.52
CA LYS A 194 27.68 6.58 -0.58
C LYS A 194 27.27 6.47 0.90
N GLN A 195 25.97 6.55 1.18
CA GLN A 195 25.42 6.59 2.54
C GLN A 195 24.82 5.26 2.99
N ILE A 196 24.43 4.40 2.05
CA ILE A 196 23.75 3.13 2.31
C ILE A 196 24.50 2.22 3.31
N GLY A 197 25.84 2.23 3.29
CA GLY A 197 26.65 1.43 4.25
C GLY A 197 26.80 2.07 5.64
N LYS A 198 26.35 3.31 5.81
CA LYS A 198 26.46 4.09 7.06
C LYS A 198 25.12 4.37 7.72
N ARG A 199 24.05 4.32 6.96
CA ARG A 199 22.67 4.62 7.37
C ARG A 199 21.79 3.38 7.15
N GLY A 200 20.75 3.27 7.94
CA GLY A 200 19.75 2.20 7.79
C GLY A 200 18.97 2.30 6.46
N VAL A 201 18.47 1.18 6.00
CA VAL A 201 17.65 1.10 4.78
C VAL A 201 16.44 2.04 4.87
N MET A 202 15.76 2.05 6.03
CA MET A 202 14.58 2.88 6.26
C MET A 202 14.89 4.39 6.13
N GLU A 203 16.05 4.83 6.61
CA GLU A 203 16.45 6.25 6.45
C GLU A 203 16.65 6.61 4.97
N VAL A 204 17.26 5.71 4.21
CA VAL A 204 17.50 5.93 2.77
C VAL A 204 16.17 5.93 2.01
N LEU A 205 15.25 5.02 2.32
CA LEU A 205 13.91 5.02 1.75
C LEU A 205 13.13 6.29 2.10
N GLY A 206 13.30 6.82 3.32
CA GLY A 206 12.73 8.10 3.73
C GLY A 206 13.22 9.27 2.87
N ASP A 207 14.52 9.37 2.65
CA ASP A 207 15.11 10.40 1.77
C ASP A 207 14.65 10.25 0.30
N MET A 208 14.31 9.03 -0.12
CA MET A 208 13.73 8.75 -1.45
C MET A 208 12.22 8.99 -1.51
N GLN A 209 11.57 9.38 -0.40
CA GLN A 209 10.13 9.55 -0.27
C GLN A 209 9.34 8.25 -0.57
N LEU A 210 9.91 7.10 -0.21
CA LEU A 210 9.32 5.78 -0.38
C LEU A 210 8.72 5.22 0.91
N LEU A 211 8.70 6.01 1.98
CA LEU A 211 7.97 5.73 3.20
C LEU A 211 6.69 6.57 3.26
N VAL A 212 5.63 5.96 3.74
CA VAL A 212 4.29 6.56 3.81
C VAL A 212 3.72 6.33 5.20
N GLY A 213 3.05 7.33 5.72
CA GLY A 213 2.41 7.28 7.03
C GLY A 213 2.81 8.46 7.91
N PRO A 214 2.23 8.54 9.10
CA PRO A 214 2.56 9.59 10.04
C PRO A 214 4.00 9.42 10.58
N PRO A 215 4.64 10.50 11.05
CA PRO A 215 6.04 10.48 11.48
C PRO A 215 6.37 9.43 12.54
N GLU A 216 5.40 9.10 13.39
CA GLU A 216 5.54 8.09 14.44
C GLU A 216 5.43 6.65 13.92
N GLN A 217 4.92 6.46 12.70
CA GLN A 217 4.76 5.14 12.10
C GLN A 217 4.84 5.20 10.57
N LEU A 218 6.06 5.26 10.08
CA LEU A 218 6.34 5.20 8.66
C LEU A 218 6.31 3.75 8.16
N CYS A 219 5.55 3.50 7.11
CA CYS A 219 5.44 2.21 6.44
C CYS A 219 6.10 2.25 5.08
N ILE A 220 6.61 1.12 4.64
CA ILE A 220 7.17 0.95 3.30
C ILE A 220 6.03 1.08 2.27
N SER A 221 6.22 1.91 1.24
CA SER A 221 5.25 2.05 0.14
C SER A 221 5.27 0.85 -0.80
N ASN A 222 4.17 0.63 -1.51
CA ASN A 222 4.13 -0.39 -2.55
C ASN A 222 5.20 -0.13 -3.63
N ALA A 223 5.49 1.14 -3.97
CA ALA A 223 6.56 1.50 -4.90
C ALA A 223 7.93 1.00 -4.44
N ALA A 224 8.26 1.14 -3.15
CA ALA A 224 9.52 0.63 -2.61
C ALA A 224 9.63 -0.90 -2.77
N LEU A 225 8.55 -1.63 -2.49
CA LEU A 225 8.51 -3.08 -2.69
C LEU A 225 8.64 -3.44 -4.18
N MET A 226 7.90 -2.77 -5.05
CA MET A 226 7.97 -3.01 -6.49
C MET A 226 9.38 -2.84 -7.04
N MET A 227 10.13 -1.88 -6.53
CA MET A 227 11.49 -1.59 -6.97
C MET A 227 12.55 -2.48 -6.32
N PHE A 228 12.40 -2.82 -5.03
CA PHE A 228 13.50 -3.36 -4.24
C PHE A 228 13.21 -4.68 -3.54
N CYS A 229 12.00 -5.27 -3.67
CA CYS A 229 11.70 -6.58 -3.10
C CYS A 229 12.06 -7.71 -4.08
N GLU A 230 12.79 -8.72 -3.61
CA GLU A 230 13.15 -9.89 -4.42
C GLU A 230 11.96 -10.84 -4.61
N HIS A 231 11.12 -10.98 -3.58
CA HIS A 231 9.94 -11.84 -3.57
C HIS A 231 8.66 -11.02 -3.62
N LEU A 232 8.51 -10.23 -4.70
CA LEU A 232 7.37 -9.32 -4.86
C LEU A 232 6.03 -10.05 -4.90
N ASP A 233 6.00 -11.29 -5.35
CA ASP A 233 4.83 -12.17 -5.40
C ASP A 233 4.28 -12.54 -4.00
N LYS A 234 5.05 -12.34 -2.92
CA LYS A 234 4.58 -12.42 -1.53
C LYS A 234 3.51 -11.37 -1.21
N PHE A 235 3.69 -10.16 -1.74
CA PHE A 235 2.79 -9.02 -1.47
C PHE A 235 1.74 -8.84 -2.56
N PHE A 236 2.12 -9.08 -3.81
CA PHE A 236 1.27 -8.89 -4.99
C PHE A 236 1.24 -10.19 -5.79
N PRO A 237 0.30 -11.10 -5.49
CA PRO A 237 0.18 -12.39 -6.17
C PRO A 237 0.09 -12.22 -7.69
N TYR A 238 0.63 -13.19 -8.43
CA TYR A 238 0.69 -13.17 -9.90
C TYR A 238 1.48 -12.01 -10.51
N THR A 239 2.29 -11.29 -9.74
CA THR A 239 3.26 -10.34 -10.30
C THR A 239 4.43 -11.12 -10.89
N GLN A 240 4.24 -11.55 -12.12
CA GLN A 240 5.16 -12.40 -12.88
C GLN A 240 4.96 -12.19 -14.39
N VAL A 241 5.93 -12.67 -15.15
CA VAL A 241 5.86 -12.69 -16.61
C VAL A 241 5.89 -14.13 -17.12
N GLU A 242 4.97 -14.46 -17.99
CA GLU A 242 4.84 -15.74 -18.68
C GLU A 242 5.10 -15.52 -20.17
N ILE A 243 6.05 -16.27 -20.75
CA ILE A 243 6.43 -16.15 -22.16
C ILE A 243 6.22 -17.49 -22.83
N THR A 244 5.43 -17.51 -23.91
CA THR A 244 5.15 -18.68 -24.73
C THR A 244 5.45 -18.37 -26.18
N LYS A 245 6.26 -19.23 -26.83
CA LYS A 245 6.56 -19.13 -28.26
C LYS A 245 5.87 -20.27 -29.01
N PHE A 246 5.14 -19.92 -30.08
CA PHE A 246 4.50 -20.85 -31.01
C PHE A 246 5.28 -20.84 -32.32
N PRO A 247 6.22 -21.80 -32.55
CA PRO A 247 7.07 -21.80 -33.74
C PRO A 247 6.33 -21.92 -35.05
N GLU A 248 5.18 -22.59 -35.06
CA GLU A 248 4.34 -22.80 -36.26
C GLU A 248 3.07 -21.93 -36.23
N GLY A 249 2.93 -21.03 -35.25
CA GLY A 249 1.74 -20.23 -34.97
C GLY A 249 0.69 -20.97 -34.12
N SER A 250 0.06 -20.24 -33.23
CA SER A 250 -0.92 -20.79 -32.25
C SER A 250 -2.18 -21.35 -32.90
N ILE A 251 -2.56 -20.84 -34.08
CA ILE A 251 -3.74 -21.31 -34.84
C ILE A 251 -3.45 -22.61 -35.58
N LYS A 252 -2.24 -22.73 -36.20
CA LYS A 252 -1.88 -23.88 -37.03
C LYS A 252 -1.55 -25.11 -36.19
N ASN A 253 -0.78 -24.94 -35.14
CA ASN A 253 -0.38 -26.01 -34.23
C ASN A 253 -0.33 -25.53 -32.78
N PRO A 254 -1.48 -25.47 -32.11
CA PRO A 254 -1.54 -24.97 -30.73
C PRO A 254 -0.80 -25.87 -29.72
N ASN A 255 -0.51 -27.12 -30.09
CA ASN A 255 0.18 -28.06 -29.20
C ASN A 255 1.71 -27.99 -29.34
N ASN A 256 2.24 -27.25 -30.32
CA ASN A 256 3.69 -27.05 -30.49
C ASN A 256 4.07 -25.67 -29.95
N PHE A 257 4.41 -25.62 -28.66
CA PHE A 257 4.81 -24.39 -28.02
C PHE A 257 6.06 -24.60 -27.15
N ILE A 258 6.78 -23.53 -26.91
CA ILE A 258 7.94 -23.46 -26.04
C ILE A 258 7.60 -22.48 -24.91
N GLU A 259 7.52 -22.98 -23.69
CA GLU A 259 7.35 -22.14 -22.51
C GLU A 259 8.69 -21.74 -21.91
N VAL A 260 8.82 -20.48 -21.52
CA VAL A 260 9.93 -19.99 -20.73
C VAL A 260 9.57 -20.16 -19.25
N PRO A 261 10.51 -20.55 -18.38
CA PRO A 261 10.27 -20.55 -16.93
C PRO A 261 9.75 -19.16 -16.49
N VAL A 262 8.73 -19.17 -15.63
CA VAL A 262 8.08 -17.95 -15.14
C VAL A 262 9.12 -16.99 -14.55
N ILE A 263 9.08 -15.74 -15.00
CA ILE A 263 10.00 -14.69 -14.56
C ILE A 263 9.37 -13.96 -13.37
N LYS A 264 10.04 -13.99 -12.22
CA LYS A 264 9.66 -13.33 -10.97
C LYS A 264 10.81 -12.46 -10.47
N GLY A 265 10.50 -11.55 -9.53
CA GLY A 265 11.45 -10.65 -8.88
C GLY A 265 10.90 -9.24 -8.73
N SER A 266 11.77 -8.28 -8.46
CA SER A 266 11.39 -6.86 -8.51
C SER A 266 11.03 -6.43 -9.94
N VAL A 267 10.25 -5.37 -10.08
CA VAL A 267 9.84 -4.87 -11.42
C VAL A 267 11.05 -4.63 -12.33
N PRO A 268 12.12 -3.93 -11.92
CA PRO A 268 13.30 -3.76 -12.77
C PRO A 268 13.96 -5.08 -13.15
N THR A 269 14.03 -6.05 -12.23
CA THR A 269 14.60 -7.37 -12.48
C THR A 269 13.77 -8.14 -13.51
N MET A 270 12.45 -8.10 -13.38
CA MET A 270 11.53 -8.75 -14.33
C MET A 270 11.65 -8.14 -15.72
N ILE A 271 11.66 -6.82 -15.84
CA ILE A 271 11.84 -6.11 -17.12
C ILE A 271 13.15 -6.57 -17.78
N LYS A 272 14.26 -6.50 -17.05
CA LYS A 272 15.58 -6.89 -17.55
C LYS A 272 15.61 -8.33 -18.06
N ARG A 273 15.16 -9.30 -17.23
CA ARG A 273 15.12 -10.72 -17.59
C ARG A 273 14.18 -11.01 -18.75
N THR A 274 13.06 -10.30 -18.84
CA THR A 274 12.13 -10.41 -19.97
C THR A 274 12.78 -9.95 -21.26
N MET A 275 13.47 -8.80 -21.23
CA MET A 275 14.18 -8.29 -22.41
C MET A 275 15.32 -9.22 -22.86
N GLU A 276 16.10 -9.76 -21.91
CA GLU A 276 17.13 -10.77 -22.21
C GLU A 276 16.52 -11.99 -22.91
N LYS A 277 15.38 -12.50 -22.43
CA LYS A 277 14.69 -13.64 -23.04
C LYS A 277 14.11 -13.32 -24.43
N LEU A 278 13.50 -12.16 -24.58
CA LEU A 278 12.98 -11.74 -25.88
C LEU A 278 14.11 -11.52 -26.90
N GLN A 279 15.25 -10.98 -26.45
CA GLN A 279 16.42 -10.83 -27.33
C GLN A 279 16.91 -12.20 -27.83
N ASP A 280 16.98 -13.20 -26.95
CA ASP A 280 17.43 -14.56 -27.33
C ASP A 280 16.42 -15.29 -28.25
N MET A 281 15.12 -15.03 -28.08
CA MET A 281 14.06 -15.82 -28.73
C MET A 281 13.51 -15.19 -30.02
N VAL A 282 13.59 -13.87 -30.14
CA VAL A 282 12.85 -13.11 -31.16
C VAL A 282 13.75 -12.26 -32.07
N ILE A 283 14.86 -11.74 -31.52
CA ILE A 283 15.75 -10.86 -32.32
C ILE A 283 16.73 -11.72 -33.12
N GLU A 284 16.44 -11.85 -34.41
CA GLU A 284 17.35 -12.47 -35.36
C GLU A 284 18.09 -11.38 -36.15
N GLU A 285 19.42 -11.48 -36.19
CA GLU A 285 20.26 -10.61 -37.02
C GLU A 285 20.37 -11.21 -38.43
N LYS A 286 19.88 -10.50 -39.44
CA LYS A 286 20.05 -10.85 -40.82
C LYS A 286 21.12 -9.96 -41.44
N VAL A 287 22.26 -10.56 -41.76
CA VAL A 287 23.38 -9.88 -42.42
C VAL A 287 23.26 -10.07 -43.94
N THR A 288 23.07 -8.98 -44.66
CA THR A 288 23.02 -9.02 -46.14
C THR A 288 24.25 -8.29 -46.70
N LYS A 289 25.09 -9.01 -47.45
CA LYS A 289 26.16 -8.39 -48.24
C LYS A 289 25.55 -7.78 -49.49
N VAL A 290 25.85 -6.52 -49.73
CA VAL A 290 25.44 -5.82 -50.95
C VAL A 290 26.68 -5.70 -51.85
N ASP A 291 26.52 -6.05 -53.11
CA ASP A 291 27.59 -5.91 -54.10
C ASP A 291 28.01 -4.43 -54.18
N TYR A 292 29.32 -4.21 -54.22
CA TYR A 292 29.96 -2.86 -54.24
C TYR A 292 29.95 -2.05 -52.92
N GLN A 293 29.59 -2.63 -51.80
CA GLN A 293 29.78 -2.01 -50.45
C GLN A 293 30.70 -2.87 -49.58
N MET A 294 31.69 -2.21 -48.95
CA MET A 294 32.59 -2.89 -48.03
C MET A 294 31.89 -3.35 -46.74
N GLU A 295 30.82 -2.66 -46.34
CA GLU A 295 30.06 -2.95 -45.13
C GLU A 295 28.79 -3.73 -45.46
N ALA A 296 28.53 -4.79 -44.67
CA ALA A 296 27.30 -5.53 -44.75
C ALA A 296 26.15 -4.78 -44.07
N ILE A 297 24.97 -4.82 -44.67
CA ILE A 297 23.75 -4.26 -44.03
C ILE A 297 23.25 -5.27 -43.00
N ARG A 298 23.19 -4.85 -41.74
CA ARG A 298 22.62 -5.62 -40.64
C ARG A 298 21.18 -5.17 -40.43
N ARG A 299 20.26 -6.11 -40.45
CA ARG A 299 18.85 -5.89 -40.16
C ARG A 299 18.43 -6.83 -39.03
N TYR A 300 17.72 -6.31 -38.07
CA TYR A 300 17.12 -7.10 -37.00
C TYR A 300 15.66 -7.35 -37.28
N SER A 301 15.16 -8.55 -36.93
CA SER A 301 13.76 -8.94 -37.15
C SER A 301 12.79 -8.00 -36.43
N TYR A 302 13.16 -7.54 -35.22
CA TYR A 302 12.43 -6.56 -34.45
C TYR A 302 13.39 -5.50 -33.90
N PRO A 303 13.01 -4.22 -33.91
CA PRO A 303 13.77 -3.18 -33.21
C PRO A 303 13.76 -3.41 -31.70
N TYR A 304 14.94 -3.47 -31.08
CA TYR A 304 15.07 -3.62 -29.63
C TYR A 304 14.24 -2.60 -28.84
N GLN A 305 14.28 -1.34 -29.28
CA GLN A 305 13.55 -0.24 -28.62
C GLN A 305 12.04 -0.44 -28.63
N ALA A 306 11.47 -1.00 -29.70
CA ALA A 306 10.04 -1.27 -29.77
C ALA A 306 9.62 -2.38 -28.76
N LEU A 307 10.45 -3.42 -28.61
CA LEU A 307 10.22 -4.48 -27.61
C LEU A 307 10.37 -3.93 -26.20
N GLU A 308 11.41 -3.13 -25.95
CA GLU A 308 11.63 -2.48 -24.65
C GLU A 308 10.44 -1.61 -24.25
N GLU A 309 9.95 -0.76 -25.15
CA GLU A 309 8.78 0.08 -24.92
C GLU A 309 7.54 -0.76 -24.63
N ALA A 310 7.30 -1.82 -25.38
CA ALA A 310 6.14 -2.71 -25.16
C ALA A 310 6.22 -3.40 -23.79
N VAL A 311 7.39 -3.90 -23.42
CA VAL A 311 7.60 -4.55 -22.11
C VAL A 311 7.43 -3.54 -20.98
N VAL A 312 8.08 -2.38 -21.04
CA VAL A 312 7.95 -1.33 -20.01
C VAL A 312 6.50 -0.88 -19.88
N ASN A 313 5.80 -0.67 -20.98
CA ASN A 313 4.38 -0.30 -20.98
C ASN A 313 3.49 -1.38 -20.34
N ALA A 314 3.79 -2.67 -20.56
CA ALA A 314 3.05 -3.76 -19.93
C ALA A 314 3.17 -3.73 -18.40
N PHE A 315 4.35 -3.39 -17.87
CA PHE A 315 4.54 -3.21 -16.42
C PHE A 315 3.92 -1.91 -15.92
N TYR A 316 4.04 -0.82 -16.65
CA TYR A 316 3.54 0.50 -16.25
C TYR A 316 2.01 0.56 -16.17
N HIS A 317 1.33 -0.09 -17.12
CA HIS A 317 -0.14 -0.10 -17.19
C HIS A 317 -0.80 -1.30 -16.50
N ARG A 318 0.00 -2.21 -15.91
CA ARG A 318 -0.54 -3.36 -15.18
C ARG A 318 -1.30 -2.94 -13.94
N ASP A 319 -2.47 -3.52 -13.73
CA ASP A 319 -3.13 -3.49 -12.44
C ASP A 319 -2.50 -4.51 -11.48
N TYR A 320 -1.73 -4.04 -10.51
CA TYR A 320 -1.04 -4.87 -9.52
C TYR A 320 -1.97 -5.45 -8.44
N GLN A 321 -3.23 -5.08 -8.44
CA GLN A 321 -4.27 -5.66 -7.57
C GLN A 321 -4.98 -6.85 -8.27
N SER A 322 -4.78 -7.02 -9.57
CA SER A 322 -5.36 -8.13 -10.33
C SER A 322 -4.56 -9.43 -10.16
N TYR A 323 -5.26 -10.56 -10.19
CA TYR A 323 -4.65 -11.90 -10.17
C TYR A 323 -4.28 -12.38 -11.57
N GLN A 324 -3.66 -11.54 -12.40
CA GLN A 324 -3.26 -11.87 -13.76
C GLN A 324 -1.77 -11.59 -13.97
N ALA A 325 -1.08 -12.53 -14.61
CA ALA A 325 0.30 -12.35 -15.03
C ALA A 325 0.41 -11.43 -16.27
N ILE A 326 1.61 -10.90 -16.53
CA ILE A 326 1.92 -10.34 -17.85
C ILE A 326 2.20 -11.53 -18.76
N ILE A 327 1.40 -11.68 -19.82
CA ILE A 327 1.51 -12.77 -20.77
C ILE A 327 2.12 -12.22 -22.08
N ILE A 328 3.19 -12.87 -22.55
CA ILE A 328 3.85 -12.55 -23.82
C ILE A 328 3.77 -13.79 -24.72
N GLU A 329 3.03 -13.67 -25.80
CA GLU A 329 2.93 -14.72 -26.81
C GLU A 329 3.72 -14.32 -28.05
N ILE A 330 4.65 -15.20 -28.47
CA ILE A 330 5.45 -15.05 -29.66
C ILE A 330 4.87 -15.99 -30.72
N CYS A 331 4.11 -15.41 -31.64
CA CYS A 331 3.48 -16.16 -32.74
C CYS A 331 4.09 -15.74 -34.09
N LEU A 332 4.37 -16.70 -34.98
CA LEU A 332 4.66 -16.40 -36.38
C LEU A 332 3.37 -15.87 -37.04
N LEU A 333 3.39 -14.59 -37.41
CA LEU A 333 2.35 -14.07 -38.29
C LEU A 333 2.61 -14.61 -39.72
N TYR A 334 1.61 -15.25 -40.30
CA TYR A 334 1.65 -15.62 -41.70
C TYR A 334 1.59 -14.35 -42.57
N THR A 335 2.62 -14.09 -43.30
CA THR A 335 2.61 -13.18 -44.43
C THR A 335 2.21 -13.94 -45.72
#